data_d8bc16052cae2461df50a03adf532858
#
_entry.id   d8bc16052cae2461df50a03adf532858
#
_cell.length_a   1.000
_cell.length_b   1.000
_cell.length_c   1.000
_cell.angle_alpha   90.00
_cell.angle_beta   90.00
_cell.angle_gamma   90.00
#
_symmetry.space_group_name_H-M   'P 1'
#
loop_
_entity.id
_entity.type
_entity.pdbx_description
1 polymer ?
#
loop_
_entity_poly.entity_id
_entity_poly.type
_entity_poly.pdbx_seq_one_letter_code
_entity_poly.pdbx_strand_id
1 'polypeptide(L)'
;MKSIKEIFNKEMVRVFKDKKMVFSVFFLPVIIMIGIMYLMSQMITGMEDDITKHKPIVYVQNEQESFEKFLESIHADYKIHAISESERADVETKIRDGEADLLIEFPKNMDEMIQNYKEGDPVPQIKTYYNPSEEYSNAAYKEISLEVLEAYRQTLLTERVGDLEQIAVFTVNSDNDKMVIQDEQKASGKALGMMLPYFITILLFAGAMGIGTDMIAGENERGTMASL
;
A
#
# COMPACT_ATOMS: atom_id res chain seq x y z
N MET A 1 -24.58 -30.58 -38.39
CA MET A 1 -24.37 -30.41 -36.92
C MET A 1 -23.88 -31.68 -36.21
N LYS A 2 -24.24 -32.91 -36.62
CA LYS A 2 -23.70 -34.15 -36.03
C LYS A 2 -22.17 -34.27 -36.19
N SER A 3 -21.61 -33.92 -37.34
CA SER A 3 -20.16 -34.05 -37.61
C SER A 3 -19.29 -33.10 -36.73
N ILE A 4 -19.75 -31.89 -36.46
CA ILE A 4 -19.01 -30.92 -35.58
C ILE A 4 -18.95 -31.45 -34.14
N LYS A 5 -20.05 -32.02 -33.66
CA LYS A 5 -20.10 -32.61 -32.31
C LYS A 5 -19.21 -33.84 -32.18
N GLU A 6 -19.13 -34.65 -33.23
CA GLU A 6 -18.28 -35.83 -33.27
C GLU A 6 -16.78 -35.43 -33.30
N ILE A 7 -16.42 -34.41 -34.08
CA ILE A 7 -15.06 -33.86 -34.13
C ILE A 7 -14.70 -33.28 -32.78
N PHE A 8 -15.58 -32.46 -32.21
CA PHE A 8 -15.35 -31.86 -30.87
C PHE A 8 -15.13 -32.93 -29.80
N ASN A 9 -16.00 -33.93 -29.75
CA ASN A 9 -15.85 -35.02 -28.77
C ASN A 9 -14.55 -35.81 -28.96
N LYS A 10 -14.15 -36.06 -30.20
CA LYS A 10 -12.89 -36.75 -30.53
C LYS A 10 -11.67 -35.93 -30.01
N GLU A 11 -11.65 -34.64 -30.28
CA GLU A 11 -10.55 -33.77 -29.84
C GLU A 11 -10.54 -33.61 -28.31
N MET A 12 -11.69 -33.47 -27.67
CA MET A 12 -11.79 -33.44 -26.21
C MET A 12 -11.26 -34.73 -25.55
N VAL A 13 -11.65 -35.89 -26.08
CA VAL A 13 -11.13 -37.17 -25.59
C VAL A 13 -9.61 -37.24 -25.78
N ARG A 14 -9.09 -36.76 -26.92
CA ARG A 14 -7.64 -36.70 -27.18
C ARG A 14 -6.91 -35.87 -26.16
N VAL A 15 -7.39 -34.63 -25.92
CA VAL A 15 -6.79 -33.68 -24.93
C VAL A 15 -6.79 -34.32 -23.54
N PHE A 16 -7.90 -34.83 -23.06
CA PHE A 16 -7.99 -35.44 -21.72
C PHE A 16 -7.27 -36.78 -21.57
N LYS A 17 -6.99 -37.47 -22.66
CA LYS A 17 -6.23 -38.73 -22.65
C LYS A 17 -4.73 -38.50 -22.58
N ASP A 18 -4.25 -37.34 -23.03
CA ASP A 18 -2.85 -36.93 -22.89
C ASP A 18 -2.61 -36.30 -21.51
N LYS A 19 -2.11 -37.12 -20.58
CA LYS A 19 -1.82 -36.68 -19.20
C LYS A 19 -0.80 -35.53 -19.13
N LYS A 20 0.16 -35.46 -20.08
CA LYS A 20 1.16 -34.39 -20.12
C LYS A 20 0.51 -33.08 -20.54
N MET A 21 -0.36 -33.11 -21.55
CA MET A 21 -1.10 -31.97 -22.02
C MET A 21 -2.06 -31.45 -20.94
N VAL A 22 -2.84 -32.35 -20.29
CA VAL A 22 -3.72 -31.98 -19.17
C VAL A 22 -2.93 -31.33 -18.04
N PHE A 23 -1.80 -31.92 -17.67
CA PHE A 23 -0.95 -31.31 -16.62
C PHE A 23 -0.41 -29.93 -17.00
N SER A 24 0.13 -29.81 -18.22
CA SER A 24 0.74 -28.55 -18.70
C SER A 24 -0.29 -27.43 -18.88
N VAL A 25 -1.49 -27.73 -19.35
CA VAL A 25 -2.51 -26.74 -19.69
C VAL A 25 -3.33 -26.34 -18.46
N PHE A 26 -3.66 -27.29 -17.58
CA PHE A 26 -4.56 -27.03 -16.45
C PHE A 26 -3.84 -26.93 -15.11
N PHE A 27 -2.93 -27.85 -14.80
CA PHE A 27 -2.31 -27.89 -13.47
C PHE A 27 -1.09 -26.98 -13.34
N LEU A 28 -0.23 -26.93 -14.35
CA LEU A 28 1.00 -26.14 -14.29
C LEU A 28 0.73 -24.63 -14.06
N PRO A 29 -0.21 -23.98 -14.76
CA PRO A 29 -0.53 -22.58 -14.51
C PRO A 29 -1.09 -22.34 -13.11
N VAL A 30 -1.91 -23.26 -12.56
CA VAL A 30 -2.45 -23.15 -11.20
C VAL A 30 -1.32 -23.26 -10.16
N ILE A 31 -0.38 -24.20 -10.35
CA ILE A 31 0.78 -24.35 -9.46
C ILE A 31 1.66 -23.09 -9.48
N ILE A 32 1.93 -22.55 -10.67
CA ILE A 32 2.71 -21.31 -10.83
C ILE A 32 1.98 -20.15 -10.13
N MET A 33 0.67 -20.06 -10.29
CA MET A 33 -0.14 -19.04 -9.65
C MET A 33 -0.04 -19.10 -8.11
N ILE A 34 -0.19 -20.29 -7.53
CA ILE A 34 -0.06 -20.50 -6.09
C ILE A 34 1.35 -20.11 -5.62
N GLY A 35 2.38 -20.47 -6.39
CA GLY A 35 3.77 -20.09 -6.10
C GLY A 35 3.99 -18.59 -6.11
N ILE A 36 3.47 -17.89 -7.10
CA ILE A 36 3.54 -16.43 -7.20
C ILE A 36 2.82 -15.77 -6.02
N MET A 37 1.62 -16.23 -5.68
CA MET A 37 0.86 -15.70 -4.55
C MET A 37 1.57 -15.91 -3.22
N TYR A 38 2.19 -17.06 -3.03
CA TYR A 38 3.00 -17.32 -1.83
C TYR A 38 4.20 -16.36 -1.74
N LEU A 39 4.93 -16.17 -2.86
CA LEU A 39 6.05 -15.24 -2.91
C LEU A 39 5.60 -13.79 -2.65
N MET A 40 4.50 -13.35 -3.25
CA MET A 40 3.93 -12.02 -3.01
C MET A 40 3.54 -11.82 -1.54
N SER A 41 2.93 -12.82 -0.91
CA SER A 41 2.59 -12.75 0.51
C SER A 41 3.84 -12.56 1.38
N GLN A 42 4.93 -13.29 1.10
CA GLN A 42 6.19 -13.12 1.82
C GLN A 42 6.82 -11.74 1.60
N MET A 43 6.74 -11.21 0.38
CA MET A 43 7.23 -9.87 0.08
C MET A 43 6.46 -8.79 0.84
N ILE A 44 5.13 -8.87 0.86
CA ILE A 44 4.28 -7.89 1.58
C ILE A 44 4.60 -7.90 3.07
N THR A 45 4.69 -9.08 3.69
CA THR A 45 5.05 -9.19 5.11
C THR A 45 6.45 -8.64 5.39
N GLY A 46 7.41 -8.88 4.50
CA GLY A 46 8.76 -8.32 4.61
C GLY A 46 8.77 -6.80 4.50
N MET A 47 7.95 -6.21 3.64
CA MET A 47 7.81 -4.76 3.50
C MET A 47 7.19 -4.11 4.74
N GLU A 48 6.15 -4.70 5.31
CA GLU A 48 5.52 -4.20 6.55
C GLU A 48 6.52 -4.22 7.71
N ASP A 49 7.30 -5.29 7.85
CA ASP A 49 8.36 -5.42 8.85
C ASP A 49 9.47 -4.36 8.67
N ASP A 50 9.82 -4.06 7.43
CA ASP A 50 10.86 -3.10 7.08
C ASP A 50 10.41 -1.66 7.37
N ILE A 51 9.17 -1.32 6.99
CA ILE A 51 8.54 -0.03 7.31
C ILE A 51 8.50 0.19 8.83
N THR A 52 8.10 -0.83 9.60
CA THR A 52 7.99 -0.73 11.06
C THR A 52 9.36 -0.53 11.75
N LYS A 53 10.45 -1.02 11.15
CA LYS A 53 11.81 -0.86 11.66
C LYS A 53 12.51 0.41 11.15
N HIS A 54 11.98 1.02 10.11
CA HIS A 54 12.53 2.24 9.55
C HIS A 54 12.34 3.40 10.53
N LYS A 55 13.41 4.15 10.77
CA LYS A 55 13.36 5.38 11.56
C LYS A 55 13.13 6.55 10.63
N PRO A 56 11.95 7.18 10.67
CA PRO A 56 11.63 8.27 9.76
C PRO A 56 12.66 9.39 9.77
N ILE A 57 13.08 9.84 8.59
CA ILE A 57 13.96 10.99 8.40
C ILE A 57 13.08 12.21 8.12
N VAL A 58 12.96 13.06 9.15
CA VAL A 58 12.03 14.19 9.16
C VAL A 58 12.79 15.50 9.15
N TYR A 59 12.49 16.34 8.19
CA TYR A 59 12.99 17.70 8.15
C TYR A 59 11.95 18.67 8.72
N VAL A 60 12.39 19.61 9.57
CA VAL A 60 11.50 20.56 10.23
C VAL A 60 11.97 21.99 9.94
N GLN A 61 11.11 22.77 9.31
CA GLN A 61 11.32 24.18 9.06
C GLN A 61 10.61 25.02 10.13
N ASN A 62 11.29 26.01 10.69
CA ASN A 62 10.84 26.86 11.80
C ASN A 62 10.44 26.02 13.02
N GLU A 63 11.32 25.13 13.44
CA GLU A 63 11.08 24.26 14.59
C GLU A 63 10.65 25.05 15.82
N GLN A 64 9.70 24.50 16.59
CA GLN A 64 9.13 25.12 17.77
C GLN A 64 9.60 24.36 19.02
N GLU A 65 10.00 25.10 20.06
CA GLU A 65 10.47 24.53 21.33
C GLU A 65 9.40 23.63 22.00
N SER A 66 8.13 24.01 21.87
CA SER A 66 7.01 23.22 22.38
C SER A 66 6.87 21.86 21.69
N PHE A 67 7.15 21.81 20.38
CA PHE A 67 7.12 20.55 19.62
C PHE A 67 8.29 19.64 19.96
N GLU A 68 9.49 20.18 20.12
CA GLU A 68 10.66 19.43 20.57
C GLU A 68 10.40 18.77 21.94
N LYS A 69 9.93 19.54 22.93
CA LYS A 69 9.55 19.02 24.25
C LYS A 69 8.45 17.95 24.19
N PHE A 70 7.48 18.13 23.30
CA PHE A 70 6.44 17.14 23.09
C PHE A 70 7.00 15.81 22.57
N LEU A 71 7.87 15.85 21.55
CA LEU A 71 8.52 14.65 21.00
C LEU A 71 9.38 13.92 22.04
N GLU A 72 10.10 14.65 22.87
CA GLU A 72 10.83 14.09 24.01
C GLU A 72 9.88 13.37 24.98
N SER A 73 8.71 13.95 25.28
CA SER A 73 7.73 13.39 26.21
C SER A 73 7.14 12.05 25.75
N ILE A 74 6.97 11.87 24.44
CA ILE A 74 6.46 10.62 23.84
C ILE A 74 7.57 9.63 23.47
N HIS A 75 8.83 9.95 23.75
CA HIS A 75 10.00 9.13 23.42
C HIS A 75 10.06 8.77 21.92
N ALA A 76 9.73 9.74 21.06
CA ALA A 76 9.73 9.55 19.61
C ALA A 76 11.14 9.21 19.09
N ASP A 77 11.26 8.14 18.32
CA ASP A 77 12.54 7.68 17.74
C ASP A 77 12.65 8.07 16.26
N TYR A 78 12.59 9.37 15.98
CA TYR A 78 12.72 9.94 14.64
C TYR A 78 14.08 10.59 14.43
N LYS A 79 14.57 10.62 13.18
CA LYS A 79 15.75 11.39 12.79
C LYS A 79 15.30 12.78 12.35
N ILE A 80 15.30 13.72 13.28
CA ILE A 80 14.84 15.10 13.04
C ILE A 80 16.01 15.98 12.64
N HIS A 81 15.80 16.79 11.59
CA HIS A 81 16.75 17.75 11.07
C HIS A 81 16.08 19.12 10.91
N ALA A 82 16.46 20.08 11.72
CA ALA A 82 16.01 21.46 11.54
C ALA A 82 16.63 22.07 10.28
N ILE A 83 15.83 22.81 9.50
CA ILE A 83 16.27 23.44 8.25
C ILE A 83 15.85 24.90 8.17
N SER A 84 16.65 25.65 7.40
CA SER A 84 16.33 27.01 6.98
C SER A 84 15.45 27.03 5.72
N GLU A 85 14.85 28.16 5.42
CA GLU A 85 14.04 28.38 4.21
C GLU A 85 14.84 28.17 2.92
N SER A 86 16.16 28.46 2.94
CA SER A 86 17.04 28.26 1.77
C SER A 86 17.31 26.79 1.44
N GLU A 87 17.19 25.87 2.39
CA GLU A 87 17.45 24.45 2.24
C GLU A 87 16.20 23.67 1.80
N ARG A 88 15.04 24.31 1.82
CA ARG A 88 13.76 23.69 1.49
C ARG A 88 13.75 22.97 0.14
N ALA A 89 14.24 23.62 -0.91
CA ALA A 89 14.23 23.03 -2.26
C ALA A 89 15.09 21.76 -2.37
N ASP A 90 16.19 21.70 -1.62
CA ASP A 90 17.04 20.51 -1.52
C ASP A 90 16.29 19.37 -0.82
N VAL A 91 15.61 19.69 0.30
CA VAL A 91 14.81 18.71 1.04
C VAL A 91 13.62 18.18 0.22
N GLU A 92 12.93 19.04 -0.52
CA GLU A 92 11.86 18.59 -1.43
C GLU A 92 12.38 17.63 -2.52
N THR A 93 13.63 17.82 -2.97
CA THR A 93 14.29 16.89 -3.89
C THR A 93 14.62 15.57 -3.19
N LYS A 94 15.18 15.61 -1.98
CA LYS A 94 15.45 14.40 -1.18
C LYS A 94 14.19 13.57 -0.92
N ILE A 95 13.06 14.22 -0.63
CA ILE A 95 11.77 13.51 -0.46
C ILE A 95 11.31 12.87 -1.78
N ARG A 96 11.51 13.57 -2.90
CA ARG A 96 11.18 13.03 -4.22
C ARG A 96 12.03 11.81 -4.57
N ASP A 97 13.30 11.83 -4.19
CA ASP A 97 14.27 10.78 -4.51
C ASP A 97 14.29 9.66 -3.45
N GLY A 98 13.44 9.74 -2.42
CA GLY A 98 13.34 8.73 -1.35
C GLY A 98 14.48 8.77 -0.32
N GLU A 99 15.25 9.85 -0.27
CA GLU A 99 16.34 10.05 0.71
C GLU A 99 15.85 10.70 2.02
N ALA A 100 14.63 11.21 2.03
CA ALA A 100 13.95 11.79 3.18
C ALA A 100 12.47 11.43 3.15
N ASP A 101 11.83 11.35 4.31
CA ASP A 101 10.47 10.83 4.42
C ASP A 101 9.43 11.94 4.54
N LEU A 102 9.71 12.99 5.33
CA LEU A 102 8.73 14.03 5.63
C LEU A 102 9.38 15.39 5.82
N LEU A 103 8.72 16.44 5.34
CA LEU A 103 9.03 17.83 5.71
C LEU A 103 7.82 18.42 6.44
N ILE A 104 8.08 18.99 7.63
CA ILE A 104 7.11 19.73 8.43
C ILE A 104 7.48 21.21 8.39
N GLU A 105 6.56 22.05 7.98
CA GLU A 105 6.70 23.50 7.97
C GLU A 105 5.80 24.10 9.06
N PHE A 106 6.41 24.63 10.11
CA PHE A 106 5.73 25.42 11.11
C PHE A 106 5.63 26.89 10.69
N PRO A 107 4.58 27.60 11.08
CA PRO A 107 4.55 29.05 11.02
C PRO A 107 5.68 29.66 11.87
N LYS A 108 6.25 30.76 11.41
CA LYS A 108 7.21 31.51 12.22
C LYS A 108 6.52 31.97 13.51
N ASN A 109 7.20 31.78 14.65
CA ASN A 109 6.70 32.14 15.97
C ASN A 109 5.35 31.50 16.35
N MET A 110 5.12 30.24 15.96
CA MET A 110 3.86 29.55 16.25
C MET A 110 3.55 29.50 17.76
N ASP A 111 4.55 29.24 18.60
CA ASP A 111 4.39 29.19 20.06
C ASP A 111 3.87 30.52 20.60
N GLU A 112 4.42 31.66 20.15
CA GLU A 112 3.94 33.00 20.53
C GLU A 112 2.50 33.26 20.04
N MET A 113 2.18 32.84 18.81
CA MET A 113 0.81 32.95 18.25
C MET A 113 -0.21 32.13 19.06
N ILE A 114 0.17 30.95 19.55
CA ILE A 114 -0.68 30.10 20.38
C ILE A 114 -0.89 30.71 21.75
N GLN A 115 0.18 31.21 22.38
CA GLN A 115 0.12 31.81 23.75
C GLN A 115 -0.68 33.10 23.77
N ASN A 116 -0.55 33.93 22.75
CA ASN A 116 -1.19 35.24 22.68
C ASN A 116 -2.51 35.24 21.91
N TYR A 117 -3.04 34.08 21.55
CA TYR A 117 -4.26 33.92 20.77
C TYR A 117 -5.46 34.58 21.42
N LYS A 118 -6.20 35.35 20.64
CA LYS A 118 -7.49 35.95 21.02
C LYS A 118 -8.58 35.46 20.08
N GLU A 119 -9.80 35.50 20.58
CA GLU A 119 -10.97 35.14 19.76
C GLU A 119 -11.05 36.01 18.49
N GLY A 120 -11.06 35.33 17.32
CA GLY A 120 -11.05 35.98 16.01
C GLY A 120 -9.67 36.06 15.34
N ASP A 121 -8.58 35.78 16.04
CA ASP A 121 -7.25 35.70 15.43
C ASP A 121 -7.14 34.49 14.46
N PRO A 122 -6.31 34.60 13.42
CA PRO A 122 -6.09 33.47 12.52
C PRO A 122 -5.38 32.32 13.24
N VAL A 123 -5.91 31.12 13.08
CA VAL A 123 -5.30 29.91 13.64
C VAL A 123 -4.06 29.53 12.82
N PRO A 124 -2.88 29.33 13.45
CA PRO A 124 -1.69 28.91 12.74
C PRO A 124 -1.88 27.55 12.06
N GLN A 125 -1.34 27.39 10.86
CA GLN A 125 -1.42 26.17 10.10
C GLN A 125 -0.05 25.52 9.93
N ILE A 126 0.12 24.29 10.40
CA ILE A 126 1.26 23.44 10.11
C ILE A 126 1.04 22.79 8.75
N LYS A 127 2.08 22.76 7.92
CA LYS A 127 2.04 22.10 6.61
C LYS A 127 3.01 20.94 6.60
N THR A 128 2.62 19.84 5.97
CA THR A 128 3.45 18.65 5.80
C THR A 128 3.55 18.29 4.33
N TYR A 129 4.76 17.89 3.92
CA TYR A 129 5.08 17.54 2.53
C TYR A 129 5.72 16.15 2.52
N TYR A 130 5.21 15.28 1.66
CA TYR A 130 5.62 13.89 1.56
C TYR A 130 5.47 13.36 0.13
N ASN A 131 6.08 12.22 -0.17
CA ASN A 131 5.93 11.54 -1.45
C ASN A 131 5.01 10.32 -1.30
N PRO A 132 3.76 10.36 -1.80
CA PRO A 132 2.83 9.24 -1.66
C PRO A 132 3.24 7.98 -2.44
N SER A 133 4.22 8.10 -3.36
CA SER A 133 4.73 6.97 -4.14
C SER A 133 5.86 6.21 -3.43
N GLU A 134 6.46 6.81 -2.39
CA GLU A 134 7.50 6.22 -1.56
C GLU A 134 6.90 5.68 -0.26
N GLU A 135 7.16 4.41 0.05
CA GLU A 135 6.49 3.71 1.15
C GLU A 135 6.85 4.28 2.51
N TYR A 136 8.12 4.58 2.76
CA TYR A 136 8.57 5.18 4.01
C TYR A 136 8.01 6.58 4.20
N SER A 137 8.01 7.39 3.15
CA SER A 137 7.44 8.73 3.16
C SER A 137 5.92 8.72 3.43
N ASN A 138 5.20 7.78 2.81
CA ASN A 138 3.77 7.62 3.04
C ASN A 138 3.46 7.10 4.46
N ALA A 139 4.27 6.18 4.99
CA ALA A 139 4.17 5.71 6.36
C ALA A 139 4.46 6.84 7.37
N ALA A 140 5.55 7.59 7.18
CA ALA A 140 5.90 8.74 8.01
C ALA A 140 4.80 9.82 8.01
N TYR A 141 4.17 10.09 6.87
CA TYR A 141 3.03 11.00 6.80
C TYR A 141 1.85 10.50 7.65
N LYS A 142 1.49 9.23 7.55
CA LYS A 142 0.37 8.68 8.32
C LYS A 142 0.64 8.75 9.83
N GLU A 143 1.80 8.29 10.24
CA GLU A 143 2.20 8.28 11.64
C GLU A 143 2.37 9.70 12.20
N ILE A 144 3.20 10.53 11.55
CA ILE A 144 3.59 11.82 12.11
C ILE A 144 2.52 12.88 11.85
N SER A 145 2.04 13.00 10.61
CA SER A 145 1.10 14.09 10.27
C SER A 145 -0.31 13.83 10.79
N LEU A 146 -0.78 12.57 10.81
CA LEU A 146 -2.15 12.27 11.22
C LEU A 146 -2.28 11.87 12.69
N GLU A 147 -1.23 11.33 13.31
CA GLU A 147 -1.29 10.86 14.69
C GLU A 147 -0.47 11.74 15.63
N VAL A 148 0.84 11.93 15.36
CA VAL A 148 1.75 12.67 16.27
C VAL A 148 1.40 14.16 16.31
N LEU A 149 1.20 14.82 15.18
CA LEU A 149 0.80 16.23 15.15
C LEU A 149 -0.61 16.44 15.72
N GLU A 150 -1.50 15.48 15.58
CA GLU A 150 -2.82 15.53 16.22
C GLU A 150 -2.72 15.38 17.74
N ALA A 151 -1.88 14.47 18.24
CA ALA A 151 -1.61 14.33 19.66
C ALA A 151 -0.96 15.61 20.24
N TYR A 152 -0.01 16.21 19.50
CA TYR A 152 0.57 17.50 19.85
C TYR A 152 -0.49 18.62 19.93
N ARG A 153 -1.38 18.69 18.93
CA ARG A 153 -2.51 19.64 18.95
C ARG A 153 -3.40 19.44 20.15
N GLN A 154 -3.70 18.21 20.54
CA GLN A 154 -4.50 17.90 21.72
C GLN A 154 -3.80 18.31 23.02
N THR A 155 -2.49 18.12 23.11
CA THR A 155 -1.70 18.57 24.28
C THR A 155 -1.78 20.08 24.44
N LEU A 156 -1.54 20.84 23.36
CA LEU A 156 -1.66 22.31 23.39
C LEU A 156 -3.09 22.78 23.69
N LEU A 157 -4.09 22.07 23.22
CA LEU A 157 -5.48 22.37 23.53
C LEU A 157 -5.79 22.12 25.01
N THR A 158 -5.28 21.04 25.59
CA THR A 158 -5.43 20.75 27.03
C THR A 158 -4.77 21.85 27.88
N GLU A 159 -3.59 22.31 27.51
CA GLU A 159 -2.93 23.44 28.21
C GLU A 159 -3.76 24.73 28.16
N ARG A 160 -4.46 24.98 27.05
CA ARG A 160 -5.28 26.19 26.86
C ARG A 160 -6.62 26.12 27.62
N VAL A 161 -7.30 25.00 27.58
CA VAL A 161 -8.70 24.84 28.06
C VAL A 161 -8.77 24.15 29.42
N GLY A 162 -7.69 23.44 29.81
CA GLY A 162 -7.65 22.61 31.01
C GLY A 162 -8.09 21.18 30.68
N ASP A 163 -9.27 20.78 31.16
CA ASP A 163 -9.76 19.43 30.98
C ASP A 163 -10.54 19.27 29.66
N LEU A 164 -10.00 18.48 28.72
CA LEU A 164 -10.67 18.19 27.44
C LEU A 164 -11.98 17.41 27.61
N GLU A 165 -12.12 16.63 28.70
CA GLU A 165 -13.35 15.88 28.94
C GLU A 165 -14.55 16.80 29.12
N GLN A 166 -14.34 18.02 29.63
CA GLN A 166 -15.41 19.01 29.82
C GLN A 166 -15.95 19.59 28.51
N ILE A 167 -15.18 19.54 27.44
CA ILE A 167 -15.58 20.05 26.11
C ILE A 167 -15.82 18.93 25.10
N ALA A 168 -15.47 17.69 25.43
CA ALA A 168 -15.72 16.55 24.59
C ALA A 168 -17.22 16.21 24.60
N VAL A 169 -17.88 16.32 23.44
CA VAL A 169 -19.30 15.98 23.28
C VAL A 169 -19.48 14.48 23.12
N PHE A 170 -18.54 13.83 22.41
CA PHE A 170 -18.47 12.36 22.22
C PHE A 170 -17.06 11.99 21.75
N THR A 171 -16.72 10.71 21.92
CA THR A 171 -15.51 10.12 21.36
C THR A 171 -15.88 9.15 20.24
N VAL A 172 -15.02 9.01 19.25
CA VAL A 172 -15.19 8.06 18.15
C VAL A 172 -14.02 7.09 18.19
N ASN A 173 -14.32 5.79 18.16
CA ASN A 173 -13.32 4.72 18.12
C ASN A 173 -12.23 4.80 19.21
N SER A 174 -12.63 5.11 20.43
CA SER A 174 -11.70 5.12 21.57
C SER A 174 -11.12 3.74 21.93
N ASP A 175 -11.68 2.65 21.40
CA ASP A 175 -11.27 1.27 21.60
C ASP A 175 -11.13 0.59 20.21
N ASN A 176 -10.07 0.95 19.48
CA ASN A 176 -9.88 0.54 18.08
C ASN A 176 -9.88 -0.98 17.87
N ASP A 177 -9.36 -1.76 18.84
CA ASP A 177 -9.22 -3.21 18.71
C ASP A 177 -10.55 -3.95 18.63
N LYS A 178 -11.63 -3.35 19.17
CA LYS A 178 -12.97 -3.98 19.19
C LYS A 178 -13.90 -3.51 18.07
N MET A 179 -13.46 -2.53 17.28
CA MET A 179 -14.32 -1.88 16.28
C MET A 179 -14.11 -2.39 14.87
N VAL A 180 -13.06 -3.18 14.64
CA VAL A 180 -12.82 -3.80 13.35
C VAL A 180 -13.73 -5.03 13.23
N ILE A 181 -14.87 -4.86 12.56
CA ILE A 181 -15.74 -5.97 12.15
C ILE A 181 -15.27 -6.41 10.76
N GLN A 182 -14.25 -7.25 10.73
CA GLN A 182 -13.69 -7.77 9.49
C GLN A 182 -13.97 -9.27 9.40
N ASP A 183 -14.57 -9.67 8.29
CA ASP A 183 -14.59 -11.07 7.88
C ASP A 183 -13.22 -11.37 7.26
N GLU A 184 -12.37 -12.09 7.98
CA GLU A 184 -11.00 -12.43 7.55
C GLU A 184 -10.98 -13.18 6.22
N GLN A 185 -11.99 -14.02 5.95
CA GLN A 185 -12.11 -14.72 4.68
C GLN A 185 -12.43 -13.77 3.53
N LYS A 186 -13.28 -12.77 3.77
CA LYS A 186 -13.60 -11.75 2.75
C LYS A 186 -12.45 -10.78 2.53
N ALA A 187 -11.72 -10.42 3.57
CA ALA A 187 -10.57 -9.53 3.45
C ALA A 187 -9.45 -10.17 2.64
N SER A 188 -9.07 -11.40 2.96
CA SER A 188 -8.09 -12.16 2.18
C SER A 188 -8.62 -12.49 0.78
N GLY A 189 -9.92 -12.75 0.64
CA GLY A 189 -10.57 -13.01 -0.64
C GLY A 189 -10.65 -11.79 -1.56
N LYS A 190 -10.59 -10.56 -1.03
CA LYS A 190 -10.67 -9.33 -1.83
C LYS A 190 -9.45 -9.16 -2.75
N ALA A 191 -8.25 -9.37 -2.22
CA ALA A 191 -7.02 -9.33 -3.01
C ALA A 191 -7.01 -10.43 -4.08
N LEU A 192 -7.39 -11.65 -3.70
CA LEU A 192 -7.56 -12.76 -4.63
C LEU A 192 -8.60 -12.46 -5.71
N GLY A 193 -9.74 -11.89 -5.34
CA GLY A 193 -10.82 -11.53 -6.25
C GLY A 193 -10.41 -10.50 -7.31
N MET A 194 -9.54 -9.56 -6.98
CA MET A 194 -8.99 -8.58 -7.94
C MET A 194 -8.03 -9.22 -8.95
N MET A 195 -7.28 -10.25 -8.54
CA MET A 195 -6.32 -10.94 -9.40
C MET A 195 -6.94 -12.07 -10.25
N LEU A 196 -8.07 -12.61 -9.81
CA LEU A 196 -8.72 -13.76 -10.42
C LEU A 196 -9.06 -13.59 -11.91
N PRO A 197 -9.60 -12.42 -12.38
CA PRO A 197 -9.85 -12.20 -13.81
C PRO A 197 -8.57 -12.24 -14.66
N TYR A 198 -7.46 -11.73 -14.14
CA TYR A 198 -6.15 -11.80 -14.79
C TYR A 198 -5.69 -13.25 -14.96
N PHE A 199 -5.78 -14.03 -13.90
CA PHE A 199 -5.37 -15.43 -13.92
C PHE A 199 -6.24 -16.26 -14.87
N ILE A 200 -7.55 -16.07 -14.85
CA ILE A 200 -8.47 -16.74 -15.79
C ILE A 200 -8.08 -16.39 -17.22
N THR A 201 -7.80 -15.14 -17.52
CA THR A 201 -7.40 -14.70 -18.86
C THR A 201 -6.08 -15.36 -19.28
N ILE A 202 -5.06 -15.36 -18.42
CA ILE A 202 -3.78 -16.02 -18.70
C ILE A 202 -3.97 -17.54 -18.93
N LEU A 203 -4.77 -18.19 -18.07
CA LEU A 203 -5.07 -19.61 -18.20
C LEU A 203 -5.77 -19.95 -19.53
N LEU A 204 -6.75 -19.13 -19.92
CA LEU A 204 -7.45 -19.31 -21.20
C LEU A 204 -6.50 -19.17 -22.39
N PHE A 205 -5.66 -18.13 -22.40
CA PHE A 205 -4.69 -17.92 -23.48
C PHE A 205 -3.60 -19.00 -23.50
N ALA A 206 -3.04 -19.35 -22.35
CA ALA A 206 -2.03 -20.41 -22.26
C ALA A 206 -2.60 -21.78 -22.73
N GLY A 207 -3.84 -22.09 -22.32
CA GLY A 207 -4.53 -23.29 -22.74
C GLY A 207 -4.80 -23.29 -24.24
N ALA A 208 -5.33 -22.21 -24.80
CA ALA A 208 -5.60 -22.06 -26.22
C ALA A 208 -4.32 -22.16 -27.06
N MET A 209 -3.24 -21.51 -26.64
CA MET A 209 -1.93 -21.58 -27.31
C MET A 209 -1.35 -22.99 -27.24
N GLY A 210 -1.39 -23.64 -26.07
CA GLY A 210 -0.88 -25.00 -25.89
C GLY A 210 -1.58 -26.01 -26.79
N ILE A 211 -2.92 -26.01 -26.79
CA ILE A 211 -3.74 -26.90 -27.63
C ILE A 211 -3.57 -26.55 -29.12
N GLY A 212 -3.58 -25.25 -29.47
CA GLY A 212 -3.43 -24.81 -30.84
C GLY A 212 -2.07 -25.17 -31.43
N THR A 213 -1.00 -25.03 -30.68
CA THR A 213 0.36 -25.38 -31.10
C THR A 213 0.47 -26.91 -31.31
N ASP A 214 -0.07 -27.71 -30.39
CA ASP A 214 -0.04 -29.19 -30.52
C ASP A 214 -0.87 -29.67 -31.72
N MET A 215 -2.01 -29.05 -31.98
CA MET A 215 -2.83 -29.37 -33.15
C MET A 215 -2.08 -29.06 -34.45
N ILE A 216 -1.47 -27.88 -34.56
CA ILE A 216 -0.71 -27.44 -35.76
C ILE A 216 0.53 -28.33 -35.96
N ALA A 217 1.31 -28.58 -34.90
CA ALA A 217 2.49 -29.40 -34.94
C ALA A 217 2.14 -30.86 -35.32
N GLY A 218 1.07 -31.40 -34.73
CA GLY A 218 0.61 -32.75 -35.03
C GLY A 218 0.08 -32.95 -36.47
N GLU A 219 -0.56 -31.91 -37.05
CA GLU A 219 -0.95 -31.95 -38.48
C GLU A 219 0.26 -31.84 -39.41
N ASN A 220 1.27 -31.03 -39.05
CA ASN A 220 2.50 -30.89 -39.80
C ASN A 220 3.33 -32.20 -39.81
N GLU A 221 3.48 -32.85 -38.65
CA GLU A 221 4.16 -34.16 -38.53
C GLU A 221 3.49 -35.29 -39.34
N ARG A 222 2.17 -35.22 -39.49
CA ARG A 222 1.41 -36.21 -40.27
C ARG A 222 1.41 -35.95 -41.77
N GLY A 223 2.00 -34.82 -42.22
CA GLY A 223 2.04 -34.41 -43.61
C GLY A 223 0.69 -34.03 -44.22
N THR A 224 -0.36 -33.89 -43.40
CA THR A 224 -1.72 -33.57 -43.84
C THR A 224 -1.90 -32.12 -44.26
N MET A 225 -1.03 -31.21 -43.81
CA MET A 225 -0.98 -29.82 -44.27
C MET A 225 -0.59 -29.66 -45.75
N ALA A 226 0.11 -30.60 -46.33
CA ALA A 226 0.51 -30.54 -47.72
C ALA A 226 -0.62 -30.97 -48.73
N SER A 227 -1.76 -31.45 -48.18
CA SER A 227 -2.90 -31.94 -48.95
C SER A 227 -4.15 -31.03 -48.88
N LEU A 228 -4.04 -29.88 -48.22
CA LEU A 228 -5.02 -28.80 -48.21
C LEU A 228 -4.58 -27.67 -49.18
#